data_4270fe81a725a15d85a66cf63fb11a51
#
_entry.id   4270fe81a725a15d85a66cf63fb11a51
#
_cell.length_a   1.000
_cell.length_b   1.000
_cell.length_c   1.000
_cell.angle_alpha   90.00
_cell.angle_beta   90.00
_cell.angle_gamma   90.00
#
_symmetry.space_group_name_H-M   'P 1'
#
loop_
_entity.id
_entity.type
_entity.pdbx_description
1 polymer ?
#
loop_
_entity_poly.entity_id
_entity_poly.type
_entity_poly.pdbx_seq_one_letter_code
_entity_poly.pdbx_strand_id
1 'polypeptide(L)' 'MEKSENAVRSRLLEAGKEEFRDRGFLKASLRAICKKADVTTGALYFFFESKAALFEEIVEDTVEDLKR' A
#
# COMPACT_ATOMS: atom_id res chain seq x y z
N MET A 1 -0.67 -3.62 -22.08
CA MET A 1 -1.13 -2.94 -21.04
C MET A 1 -1.25 -3.70 -19.79
N GLU A 2 -0.57 -3.27 -18.88
CA GLU A 2 -0.52 -3.96 -17.63
C GLU A 2 -1.47 -3.44 -16.63
N LYS A 3 -2.68 -3.33 -17.02
CA LYS A 3 -3.65 -2.81 -16.15
C LYS A 3 -3.84 -3.57 -14.88
N SER A 4 -3.76 -4.90 -14.96
CA SER A 4 -4.00 -5.66 -13.74
C SER A 4 -2.91 -5.45 -12.73
N GLU A 5 -1.67 -5.35 -13.18
CA GLU A 5 -0.58 -5.09 -12.27
C GLU A 5 -0.72 -3.74 -11.62
N ASN A 6 -1.00 -2.72 -12.43
CA ASN A 6 -1.18 -1.39 -11.90
C ASN A 6 -2.37 -1.30 -10.96
N ALA A 7 -3.42 -2.03 -11.29
CA ALA A 7 -4.60 -2.01 -10.45
C ALA A 7 -4.32 -2.60 -9.08
N VAL A 8 -3.57 -3.70 -9.04
CA VAL A 8 -3.25 -4.33 -7.77
C VAL A 8 -2.37 -3.41 -6.94
N ARG A 9 -1.37 -2.82 -7.57
CA ARG A 9 -0.48 -1.91 -6.85
C ARG A 9 -1.26 -0.72 -6.29
N SER A 10 -2.14 -0.16 -7.09
CA SER A 10 -2.95 0.97 -6.65
C SER A 10 -3.84 0.60 -5.48
N ARG A 11 -4.44 -0.58 -5.53
CA ARG A 11 -5.28 -1.02 -4.43
C ARG A 11 -4.48 -1.15 -3.15
N LEU A 12 -3.28 -1.69 -3.27
CA LEU A 12 -2.42 -1.85 -2.11
C LEU A 12 -2.04 -0.51 -1.52
N LEU A 13 -1.73 0.46 -2.36
CA LEU A 13 -1.39 1.79 -1.89
C LEU A 13 -2.57 2.45 -1.19
N GLU A 14 -3.75 2.33 -1.76
CA GLU A 14 -4.93 2.92 -1.15
C GLU A 14 -5.26 2.25 0.17
N ALA A 15 -5.22 0.93 0.18
CA ALA A 15 -5.51 0.19 1.40
C ALA A 15 -4.47 0.50 2.47
N GLY A 16 -3.21 0.64 2.05
CA GLY A 16 -2.15 0.99 2.96
C GLY A 16 -2.35 2.35 3.58
N LYS A 17 -2.73 3.32 2.76
CA LYS A 17 -3.00 4.66 3.27
C LYS A 17 -4.04 4.62 4.36
N GLU A 18 -5.10 3.88 4.11
CA GLU A 18 -6.18 3.76 5.06
C GLU A 18 -5.73 3.12 6.35
N GLU A 19 -5.01 2.01 6.21
CA GLU A 19 -4.57 1.27 7.38
C GLU A 19 -3.61 2.10 8.22
N PHE A 20 -2.65 2.76 7.58
CA PHE A 20 -1.69 3.58 8.31
C PHE A 20 -2.35 4.78 8.95
N ARG A 21 -3.32 5.35 8.27
CA ARG A 21 -4.02 6.49 8.83
C ARG A 21 -4.82 6.09 10.07
N ASP A 22 -5.48 4.94 10.00
CA ASP A 22 -6.34 4.52 11.09
C ASP A 22 -5.58 3.96 12.28
N ARG A 23 -4.50 3.24 12.03
CA ARG A 23 -3.81 2.54 13.09
C ARG A 23 -2.40 3.02 13.37
N GLY A 24 -1.85 3.81 12.48
CA GLY A 24 -0.45 4.22 12.61
C GLY A 24 0.47 3.13 12.09
N PHE A 25 1.71 3.51 11.86
CA PHE A 25 2.66 2.59 11.25
C PHE A 25 2.89 1.32 12.09
N LEU A 26 3.09 1.51 13.38
CA LEU A 26 3.43 0.37 14.23
C LEU A 26 2.33 -0.66 14.33
N LYS A 27 1.10 -0.20 14.39
CA LYS A 27 -0.01 -1.12 14.54
C LYS A 27 -0.62 -1.59 13.23
N ALA A 28 -0.26 -0.95 12.14
CA ALA A 28 -0.78 -1.34 10.85
C ALA A 28 -0.32 -2.74 10.50
N SER A 29 -1.20 -3.49 9.85
CA SER A 29 -0.96 -4.87 9.52
C SER A 29 -0.99 -5.08 8.02
N LEU A 30 0.05 -5.72 7.48
CA LEU A 30 0.07 -6.03 6.06
C LEU A 30 -1.08 -6.95 5.68
N ARG A 31 -1.43 -7.83 6.59
CA ARG A 31 -2.54 -8.73 6.35
C ARG A 31 -3.85 -7.97 6.20
N ALA A 32 -4.06 -6.99 7.07
CA ALA A 32 -5.26 -6.17 6.98
C ALA A 32 -5.27 -5.37 5.69
N ILE A 33 -4.10 -4.91 5.27
CA ILE A 33 -3.99 -4.16 4.03
C ILE A 33 -4.39 -5.04 2.84
N CYS A 34 -3.89 -6.29 2.83
CA CYS A 34 -4.25 -7.21 1.78
C CYS A 34 -5.74 -7.47 1.74
N LYS A 35 -6.33 -7.59 2.91
CA LYS A 35 -7.75 -7.84 3.00
C LYS A 35 -8.53 -6.67 2.44
N LYS A 36 -8.15 -5.46 2.79
CA LYS A 36 -8.81 -4.27 2.29
C LYS A 36 -8.66 -4.15 0.79
N ALA A 37 -7.50 -4.50 0.29
CA ALA A 37 -7.22 -4.41 -1.14
C ALA A 37 -7.78 -5.59 -1.93
N ASP A 38 -8.21 -6.62 -1.22
CA ASP A 38 -8.73 -7.82 -1.86
C ASP A 38 -7.67 -8.51 -2.69
N VAL A 39 -6.49 -8.65 -2.12
CA VAL A 39 -5.37 -9.33 -2.78
C VAL A 39 -4.72 -10.27 -1.79
N THR A 40 -3.87 -11.16 -2.30
CA THR A 40 -3.17 -12.09 -1.44
C THR A 40 -1.91 -11.44 -0.86
N THR A 41 -1.39 -12.03 0.22
CA THR A 41 -0.14 -11.53 0.78
C THR A 41 0.99 -11.74 -0.21
N GLY A 42 0.92 -12.80 -1.01
CA GLY A 42 1.93 -13.01 -2.04
C GLY A 42 1.98 -11.85 -3.02
N ALA A 43 0.80 -11.37 -3.41
CA ALA A 43 0.75 -10.24 -4.34
C ALA A 43 1.37 -9.01 -3.69
N LEU A 44 1.09 -8.80 -2.42
CA LEU A 44 1.65 -7.65 -1.73
C LEU A 44 3.16 -7.72 -1.71
N TYR A 45 3.71 -8.89 -1.37
CA TYR A 45 5.17 -9.03 -1.29
C TYR A 45 5.84 -8.99 -2.65
N PHE A 46 5.08 -9.21 -3.70
CA PHE A 46 5.61 -9.05 -5.04
C PHE A 46 5.95 -7.59 -5.31
N PHE A 47 5.13 -6.68 -4.82
CA PHE A 47 5.34 -5.25 -5.04
C PHE A 47 6.12 -4.56 -3.93
N PHE A 48 5.97 -5.01 -2.71
CA PHE A 48 6.58 -4.32 -1.56
C PHE A 48 7.21 -5.34 -0.64
N GLU A 49 8.48 -5.16 -0.35
CA GLU A 49 9.23 -6.09 0.46
C GLU A 49 8.77 -6.15 1.91
N SER A 50 8.33 -5.04 2.42
CA SER A 50 8.00 -4.95 3.83
C SER A 50 7.00 -3.85 4.06
N LYS A 51 6.54 -3.77 5.31
CA LYS A 51 5.62 -2.71 5.70
C LYS A 51 6.29 -1.35 5.51
N ALA A 52 7.56 -1.26 5.84
CA ALA A 52 8.28 -0.01 5.67
C ALA A 52 8.38 0.39 4.20
N ALA A 53 8.61 -0.58 3.32
CA ALA A 53 8.69 -0.30 1.91
C ALA A 53 7.37 0.25 1.38
N LEU A 54 6.28 -0.35 1.82
CA LEU A 54 4.97 0.12 1.41
C LEU A 54 4.71 1.53 1.94
N PHE A 55 5.08 1.76 3.19
CA PHE A 55 4.89 3.06 3.80
C PHE A 55 5.66 4.14 3.05
N GLU A 56 6.88 3.83 2.67
CA GLU A 56 7.71 4.77 1.92
C GLU A 56 7.08 5.17 0.60
N GLU A 57 6.52 4.19 -0.09
CA GLU A 57 5.86 4.46 -1.36
C GLU A 57 4.66 5.39 -1.15
N ILE A 58 3.93 5.14 -0.10
CA ILE A 58 2.77 5.96 0.19
C ILE A 58 3.16 7.39 0.53
N VAL A 59 4.21 7.53 1.31
CA VAL A 59 4.68 8.85 1.71
C VAL A 59 5.18 9.63 0.50
N GLU A 60 5.91 8.97 -0.37
CA GLU A 60 6.42 9.61 -1.56
C GLU A 60 5.30 10.09 -2.44
N ASP A 61 4.29 9.27 -2.58
CA ASP A 61 3.14 9.61 -3.39
C ASP A 61 2.45 10.85 -2.82
N THR A 62 2.30 10.89 -1.52
CA THR A 62 1.65 12.00 -0.85
C THR A 62 2.46 13.29 -0.97
N VAL A 63 3.76 13.16 -0.80
CA VAL A 63 4.63 14.32 -0.89
C VAL A 63 4.58 14.92 -2.29
N GLU A 64 4.57 14.07 -3.29
CA GLU A 64 4.49 14.53 -4.65
C GLU A 64 3.24 15.33 -4.88
N ASP A 65 2.15 14.84 -4.31
CA ASP A 65 0.89 15.52 -4.41
C ASP A 65 0.96 16.92 -3.81
N LEU A 66 1.60 17.03 -2.68
CA LEU A 66 1.71 18.29 -1.98
C LEU A 66 2.60 19.29 -2.68
N LYS A 67 3.48 18.80 -3.48
CA LYS A 67 4.40 19.69 -4.19
C LYS A 67 3.75 20.50 -5.28
N ARG A 68 2.55 20.13 -5.65
CA ARG A 68 1.87 20.86 -6.71
C ARG A 68 1.40 22.20 -6.24
#